data_7b749c9b3a33a400748f86b41df225fc
#
_entry.id   7b749c9b3a33a400748f86b41df225fc
#
_cell.length_a   1.000
_cell.length_b   1.000
_cell.length_c   1.000
_cell.angle_alpha   90.00
_cell.angle_beta   90.00
_cell.angle_gamma   90.00
#
_symmetry.space_group_name_H-M   'P 1'
#
loop_
_entity.id
_entity.type
_entity.pdbx_description
1 polymer ?
#
loop_
_entity_poly.entity_id
_entity_poly.type
_entity_poly.pdbx_seq_one_letter_code
_entity_poly.pdbx_strand_id
1 'polypeptide(L)'
;SSRRRHTRSWCDWSSDVCSSDLKNIYDNKILKLYKLTSDGFELELTYFDYYLFDKKPAFYNKKFVKLFGNPRSKNEKIVKKHFEIAGALQRAFEKIVTHLLKITKKNGNSNNIVLAGGAAMNCVFNGKLNKLKFYKNNFVPPWPDDLGVTIGAAYFVDNQKTKHANLKKYKKINVYTGPKFSDNEILDALKKYKLKYKLSNNIFKDTAEYLAQNKLVGWFQDNMEFTHRALGNRSILADPRSKEIKKIINSAVKYREDFRPFAPAVLDEFAYKIFDIKKDEKLDFMQKAVIVRKEWRKKIKGVTHSDNTARVQTVSDQSNSKFYRLISEFYKITKIPVLVNTSFNLNGQPIVTDPEDAIKTFYTCGLDYLVMGNYIVSKDEMI
;
A
#
# COMPACT_ATOMS: atom_id res chain seq x y z
N SER A 1 -1.55 3.32 -24.60
CA SER A 1 -1.78 2.48 -23.39
C SER A 1 -0.51 1.89 -22.78
N SER A 2 0.65 1.99 -23.43
CA SER A 2 1.93 1.46 -22.90
C SER A 2 2.61 2.35 -21.84
N ARG A 3 2.28 3.63 -21.76
CA ARG A 3 2.92 4.60 -20.84
C ARG A 3 2.57 4.42 -19.35
N ARG A 4 1.47 3.73 -19.02
CA ARG A 4 1.02 3.56 -17.62
C ARG A 4 1.72 2.43 -16.83
N ARG A 5 2.56 1.61 -17.46
CA ARG A 5 3.18 0.44 -16.80
C ARG A 5 4.43 0.76 -15.97
N HIS A 6 5.06 1.91 -16.14
CA HIS A 6 6.36 2.18 -15.52
C HIS A 6 6.32 2.90 -14.16
N THR A 7 5.27 3.65 -13.84
CA THR A 7 5.18 4.39 -12.58
C THR A 7 4.76 3.55 -11.37
N ARG A 8 4.14 2.38 -11.58
CA ARG A 8 3.69 1.51 -10.47
C ARG A 8 4.80 0.72 -9.76
N SER A 9 5.97 0.60 -10.36
CA SER A 9 7.04 -0.28 -9.87
C SER A 9 7.88 0.31 -8.74
N TRP A 10 7.98 1.63 -8.61
CA TRP A 10 8.93 2.28 -7.71
C TRP A 10 8.48 2.37 -6.25
N CYS A 11 7.19 2.40 -6.00
CA CYS A 11 6.65 2.58 -4.65
C CYS A 11 6.52 1.29 -3.83
N ASP A 12 6.39 0.13 -4.50
CA ASP A 12 6.25 -1.16 -3.83
C ASP A 12 7.58 -1.83 -3.47
N TRP A 13 8.70 -1.38 -4.05
CA TRP A 13 10.02 -1.96 -3.84
C TRP A 13 10.70 -1.53 -2.53
N SER A 14 10.25 -0.42 -1.96
CA SER A 14 10.96 0.22 -0.86
C SER A 14 10.79 -0.45 0.50
N SER A 15 9.74 -1.22 0.72
CA SER A 15 9.40 -1.68 2.06
C SER A 15 10.08 -2.99 2.51
N ASP A 16 10.46 -3.89 1.58
CA ASP A 16 11.09 -5.17 1.96
C ASP A 16 12.56 -5.29 1.60
N VAL A 17 13.05 -4.43 0.72
CA VAL A 17 14.42 -4.51 0.21
C VAL A 17 15.39 -3.70 1.05
N CYS A 18 14.87 -2.86 1.91
CA CYS A 18 15.67 -1.91 2.67
C CYS A 18 15.84 -2.36 4.11
N SER A 19 16.86 -3.19 4.37
CA SER A 19 17.57 -3.04 5.64
C SER A 19 18.28 -1.70 5.58
N SER A 20 17.63 -0.64 6.08
CA SER A 20 18.11 0.74 6.06
C SER A 20 19.45 0.93 6.79
N ASP A 21 19.94 -0.06 7.50
CA ASP A 21 21.05 0.05 8.43
C ASP A 21 22.37 -0.48 7.87
N LEU A 22 22.38 -1.16 6.74
CA LEU A 22 23.58 -1.70 6.13
C LEU A 22 24.13 -0.76 5.08
N LYS A 23 25.09 0.09 5.43
CA LYS A 23 25.96 0.76 4.43
C LYS A 23 26.57 -0.31 3.54
N ASN A 24 26.54 -0.09 2.23
CA ASN A 24 27.09 -1.01 1.26
C ASN A 24 27.90 -0.26 0.19
N ILE A 25 28.58 -1.01 -0.66
CA ILE A 25 29.45 -0.45 -1.72
C ILE A 25 28.70 0.46 -2.69
N TYR A 26 27.38 0.36 -2.80
CA TYR A 26 26.56 1.16 -3.72
C TYR A 26 26.20 2.53 -3.16
N ASP A 27 26.31 2.78 -1.85
CA ASP A 27 26.07 4.11 -1.28
C ASP A 27 26.97 5.18 -1.94
N ASN A 28 28.28 4.90 -2.03
CA ASN A 28 29.22 5.82 -2.69
C ASN A 28 28.98 5.95 -4.21
N LYS A 29 28.45 4.90 -4.85
CA LYS A 29 28.10 4.96 -6.27
C LYS A 29 26.86 5.80 -6.51
N ILE A 30 25.84 5.69 -5.67
CA ILE A 30 24.61 6.50 -5.72
C ILE A 30 24.92 7.99 -5.46
N LEU A 31 25.84 8.30 -4.55
CA LEU A 31 26.26 9.68 -4.28
C LEU A 31 26.85 10.40 -5.50
N LYS A 32 27.34 9.66 -6.51
CA LYS A 32 27.81 10.25 -7.79
C LYS A 32 26.66 10.70 -8.70
N LEU A 33 25.42 10.29 -8.42
CA LEU A 33 24.28 10.56 -9.26
C LEU A 33 23.57 11.88 -8.92
N TYR A 34 23.89 12.50 -7.78
CA TYR A 34 23.24 13.72 -7.33
C TYR A 34 24.15 14.55 -6.42
N LYS A 35 23.86 15.85 -6.34
CA LYS A 35 24.49 16.82 -5.44
C LYS A 35 23.40 17.56 -4.66
N LEU A 36 23.60 17.74 -3.36
CA LEU A 36 22.76 18.61 -2.54
C LEU A 36 23.24 20.05 -2.69
N THR A 37 22.31 20.98 -2.93
CA THR A 37 22.56 22.43 -3.07
C THR A 37 21.99 23.19 -1.89
N SER A 38 22.25 24.47 -1.76
CA SER A 38 21.72 25.33 -0.69
C SER A 38 20.19 25.42 -0.69
N ASP A 39 19.57 25.25 -1.84
CA ASP A 39 18.15 25.47 -2.14
C ASP A 39 17.42 24.19 -2.62
N GLY A 40 18.16 23.06 -2.79
CA GLY A 40 17.57 21.83 -3.25
C GLY A 40 18.55 20.71 -3.51
N PHE A 41 18.44 20.09 -4.67
CA PHE A 41 19.38 19.09 -5.17
C PHE A 41 19.43 19.09 -6.70
N GLU A 42 20.54 18.64 -7.23
CA GLU A 42 20.75 18.50 -8.67
C GLU A 42 21.09 17.05 -9.00
N LEU A 43 20.57 16.55 -10.13
CA LEU A 43 20.94 15.25 -10.66
C LEU A 43 22.19 15.41 -11.57
N GLU A 44 23.12 14.47 -11.47
CA GLU A 44 24.24 14.38 -12.39
C GLU A 44 23.78 13.75 -13.72
N LEU A 45 23.29 14.60 -14.61
CA LEU A 45 22.64 14.21 -15.87
C LEU A 45 23.55 13.42 -16.83
N THR A 46 24.89 13.45 -16.62
CA THR A 46 25.82 12.69 -17.46
C THR A 46 25.65 11.17 -17.37
N TYR A 47 24.89 10.68 -16.39
CA TYR A 47 24.55 9.26 -16.22
C TYR A 47 23.20 8.86 -16.82
N PHE A 48 22.39 9.83 -17.26
CA PHE A 48 20.99 9.61 -17.63
C PHE A 48 20.71 10.08 -19.06
N ASP A 49 19.79 9.38 -19.73
CA ASP A 49 19.31 9.71 -21.09
C ASP A 49 17.78 9.92 -21.12
N TYR A 50 17.09 9.96 -19.97
CA TYR A 50 15.63 10.05 -19.89
C TYR A 50 15.05 11.29 -20.57
N TYR A 51 15.78 12.40 -20.60
CA TYR A 51 15.41 13.65 -21.28
C TYR A 51 15.55 13.55 -22.82
N LEU A 52 16.19 12.49 -23.30
CA LEU A 52 16.31 12.16 -24.72
C LEU A 52 15.42 11.00 -25.13
N PHE A 53 14.39 10.69 -24.34
CA PHE A 53 13.59 9.46 -24.47
C PHE A 53 12.99 9.28 -25.86
N ASP A 54 12.55 10.36 -26.53
CA ASP A 54 12.02 10.29 -27.89
C ASP A 54 13.08 9.94 -28.96
N LYS A 55 14.37 10.24 -28.69
CA LYS A 55 15.50 9.92 -29.57
C LYS A 55 16.22 8.65 -29.16
N LYS A 56 16.29 8.37 -27.86
CA LYS A 56 16.93 7.23 -27.24
C LYS A 56 16.02 6.67 -26.16
N PRO A 57 15.28 5.57 -26.40
CA PRO A 57 14.32 5.04 -25.43
C PRO A 57 15.01 4.33 -24.25
N ALA A 58 15.93 5.03 -23.59
CA ALA A 58 16.66 4.56 -22.41
C ALA A 58 16.63 5.62 -21.31
N PHE A 59 16.48 5.20 -20.06
CA PHE A 59 16.51 6.11 -18.92
C PHE A 59 17.94 6.46 -18.48
N TYR A 60 18.92 5.60 -18.79
CA TYR A 60 20.32 5.71 -18.39
C TYR A 60 21.25 5.27 -19.51
N ASN A 61 22.50 5.68 -19.44
CA ASN A 61 23.50 5.46 -20.46
C ASN A 61 24.62 4.48 -20.04
N LYS A 62 25.64 4.33 -20.92
CA LYS A 62 26.79 3.46 -20.68
C LYS A 62 27.59 3.82 -19.41
N LYS A 63 27.66 5.10 -19.02
CA LYS A 63 28.34 5.52 -17.77
C LYS A 63 27.64 4.97 -16.54
N PHE A 64 26.29 4.99 -16.53
CA PHE A 64 25.49 4.38 -15.47
C PHE A 64 25.73 2.85 -15.40
N VAL A 65 25.71 2.18 -16.56
CA VAL A 65 26.00 0.74 -16.65
C VAL A 65 27.41 0.41 -16.14
N LYS A 66 28.42 1.21 -16.49
CA LYS A 66 29.79 1.04 -15.95
C LYS A 66 29.82 1.18 -14.42
N LEU A 67 28.96 2.00 -13.83
CA LEU A 67 28.92 2.24 -12.39
C LEU A 67 28.23 1.11 -11.62
N PHE A 68 27.10 0.59 -12.14
CA PHE A 68 26.23 -0.38 -11.48
C PHE A 68 26.28 -1.79 -12.05
N GLY A 69 26.87 -1.96 -13.23
CA GLY A 69 26.86 -3.19 -14.02
C GLY A 69 25.65 -3.29 -14.94
N ASN A 70 25.60 -4.34 -15.75
CA ASN A 70 24.52 -4.57 -16.69
C ASN A 70 23.15 -4.64 -15.99
N PRO A 71 22.09 -4.16 -16.67
CA PRO A 71 20.72 -4.29 -16.15
C PRO A 71 20.33 -5.75 -16.08
N ARG A 72 19.50 -6.08 -15.08
CA ARG A 72 18.91 -7.40 -14.94
C ARG A 72 17.94 -7.67 -16.10
N SER A 73 18.08 -8.82 -16.74
CA SER A 73 17.08 -9.25 -17.73
C SER A 73 15.77 -9.68 -17.07
N LYS A 74 14.67 -9.72 -17.84
CA LYS A 74 13.32 -10.01 -17.32
C LYS A 74 13.26 -11.34 -16.55
N ASN A 75 13.96 -12.37 -17.03
CA ASN A 75 13.93 -13.72 -16.46
C ASN A 75 15.09 -14.02 -15.50
N GLU A 76 16.01 -13.08 -15.32
CA GLU A 76 17.14 -13.25 -14.42
C GLU A 76 16.69 -13.18 -12.96
N LYS A 77 17.22 -14.04 -12.11
CA LYS A 77 16.92 -14.04 -10.67
C LYS A 77 17.41 -12.77 -9.99
N ILE A 78 16.62 -12.28 -9.05
CA ILE A 78 17.04 -11.20 -8.16
C ILE A 78 18.07 -11.78 -7.18
N VAL A 79 19.25 -11.15 -7.12
CA VAL A 79 20.36 -11.55 -6.25
C VAL A 79 20.75 -10.41 -5.29
N LYS A 80 21.62 -10.69 -4.33
CA LYS A 80 22.06 -9.74 -3.29
C LYS A 80 22.41 -8.33 -3.81
N LYS A 81 23.11 -8.25 -4.94
CA LYS A 81 23.45 -6.99 -5.64
C LYS A 81 22.22 -6.09 -5.84
N HIS A 82 21.10 -6.65 -6.27
CA HIS A 82 19.90 -5.88 -6.58
C HIS A 82 19.26 -5.31 -5.30
N PHE A 83 19.28 -6.06 -4.20
CA PHE A 83 18.83 -5.59 -2.89
C PHE A 83 19.73 -4.47 -2.36
N GLU A 84 21.05 -4.62 -2.50
CA GLU A 84 22.02 -3.61 -2.06
C GLU A 84 21.86 -2.28 -2.82
N ILE A 85 21.64 -2.34 -4.15
CA ILE A 85 21.38 -1.14 -4.97
C ILE A 85 20.07 -0.47 -4.52
N ALA A 86 19.00 -1.25 -4.33
CA ALA A 86 17.71 -0.71 -3.90
C ALA A 86 17.79 -0.07 -2.51
N GLY A 87 18.52 -0.70 -1.56
CA GLY A 87 18.76 -0.14 -0.23
C GLY A 87 19.55 1.16 -0.29
N ALA A 88 20.60 1.23 -1.11
CA ALA A 88 21.39 2.45 -1.31
C ALA A 88 20.54 3.58 -1.92
N LEU A 89 19.67 3.25 -2.88
CA LEU A 89 18.74 4.22 -3.48
C LEU A 89 17.75 4.77 -2.44
N GLN A 90 17.18 3.91 -1.58
CA GLN A 90 16.28 4.35 -0.52
C GLN A 90 16.98 5.30 0.47
N ARG A 91 18.20 5.00 0.89
CA ARG A 91 18.99 5.89 1.75
C ARG A 91 19.28 7.24 1.09
N ALA A 92 19.61 7.25 -0.20
CA ALA A 92 19.81 8.48 -0.96
C ALA A 92 18.52 9.30 -1.05
N PHE A 93 17.39 8.66 -1.34
CA PHE A 93 16.07 9.28 -1.33
C PHE A 93 15.76 9.92 0.03
N GLU A 94 15.94 9.19 1.13
CA GLU A 94 15.73 9.70 2.47
C GLU A 94 16.63 10.90 2.80
N LYS A 95 17.90 10.86 2.35
CA LYS A 95 18.85 11.98 2.52
C LYS A 95 18.40 13.21 1.76
N ILE A 96 17.98 13.06 0.50
CA ILE A 96 17.50 14.16 -0.34
C ILE A 96 16.24 14.78 0.28
N VAL A 97 15.21 13.96 0.58
CA VAL A 97 13.95 14.50 1.13
C VAL A 97 14.16 15.12 2.51
N THR A 98 15.01 14.53 3.35
CA THR A 98 15.38 15.14 4.65
C THR A 98 16.04 16.50 4.46
N HIS A 99 16.91 16.66 3.46
CA HIS A 99 17.54 17.93 3.12
C HIS A 99 16.50 18.96 2.67
N LEU A 100 15.59 18.59 1.76
CA LEU A 100 14.49 19.46 1.32
C LEU A 100 13.60 19.90 2.48
N LEU A 101 13.27 19.00 3.42
CA LEU A 101 12.49 19.35 4.60
C LEU A 101 13.22 20.36 5.51
N LYS A 102 14.54 20.28 5.64
CA LYS A 102 15.34 21.28 6.36
C LYS A 102 15.29 22.65 5.70
N ILE A 103 15.43 22.70 4.39
CA ILE A 103 15.34 23.95 3.61
C ILE A 103 13.95 24.55 3.78
N THR A 104 12.89 23.75 3.59
CA THR A 104 11.52 24.20 3.74
C THR A 104 11.24 24.73 5.16
N LYS A 105 11.78 24.07 6.19
CA LYS A 105 11.65 24.54 7.58
C LYS A 105 12.39 25.85 7.83
N LYS A 106 13.56 26.03 7.24
CA LYS A 106 14.34 27.29 7.33
C LYS A 106 13.61 28.47 6.69
N ASN A 107 12.96 28.20 5.55
CA ASN A 107 12.28 29.24 4.75
C ASN A 107 10.82 29.49 5.15
N GLY A 108 10.25 28.67 6.06
CA GLY A 108 8.86 28.77 6.48
C GLY A 108 8.67 28.71 7.98
N ASN A 109 7.68 29.44 8.48
CA ASN A 109 7.36 29.53 9.92
C ASN A 109 6.37 28.47 10.42
N SER A 110 5.85 27.62 9.51
CA SER A 110 4.85 26.62 9.91
C SER A 110 5.47 25.49 10.75
N ASN A 111 4.72 25.02 11.72
CA ASN A 111 5.00 23.77 12.44
C ASN A 111 4.33 22.54 11.80
N ASN A 112 3.60 22.72 10.70
CA ASN A 112 2.90 21.67 9.98
C ASN A 112 3.51 21.51 8.59
N ILE A 113 3.55 20.26 8.09
CA ILE A 113 4.02 19.93 6.74
C ILE A 113 3.03 18.97 6.07
N VAL A 114 2.78 19.19 4.79
CA VAL A 114 2.06 18.27 3.91
C VAL A 114 3.03 17.79 2.85
N LEU A 115 3.07 16.48 2.61
CA LEU A 115 3.84 15.87 1.55
C LEU A 115 2.90 15.39 0.45
N ALA A 116 3.14 15.86 -0.78
CA ALA A 116 2.43 15.47 -1.98
C ALA A 116 3.41 15.13 -3.11
N GLY A 117 2.91 14.61 -4.24
CA GLY A 117 3.69 14.07 -5.34
C GLY A 117 3.93 12.57 -5.20
N GLY A 118 4.28 11.89 -6.30
CA GLY A 118 4.53 10.44 -6.31
C GLY A 118 5.59 9.99 -5.30
N ALA A 119 6.60 10.84 -4.99
CA ALA A 119 7.61 10.58 -3.98
C ALA A 119 7.02 10.43 -2.55
N ALA A 120 5.91 11.09 -2.25
CA ALA A 120 5.22 10.99 -0.97
C ALA A 120 4.48 9.64 -0.77
N MET A 121 4.44 8.77 -1.79
CA MET A 121 4.01 7.37 -1.63
C MET A 121 5.04 6.48 -0.93
N ASN A 122 6.27 6.95 -0.69
CA ASN A 122 7.30 6.21 0.01
C ASN A 122 6.97 6.05 1.50
N CYS A 123 6.25 4.98 1.84
CA CYS A 123 5.79 4.72 3.20
C CYS A 123 6.92 4.51 4.22
N VAL A 124 8.11 4.05 3.77
CA VAL A 124 9.28 3.86 4.64
C VAL A 124 9.78 5.22 5.14
N PHE A 125 9.95 6.19 4.25
CA PHE A 125 10.32 7.54 4.63
C PHE A 125 9.22 8.21 5.47
N ASN A 126 7.97 8.07 5.07
CA ASN A 126 6.83 8.64 5.80
C ASN A 126 6.76 8.14 7.25
N GLY A 127 7.10 6.88 7.51
CA GLY A 127 7.21 6.32 8.86
C GLY A 127 8.30 6.95 9.72
N LYS A 128 9.31 7.59 9.10
CA LYS A 128 10.42 8.27 9.78
C LYS A 128 10.14 9.75 10.07
N LEU A 129 9.12 10.37 9.46
CA LEU A 129 8.84 11.81 9.57
C LEU A 129 8.75 12.29 11.02
N ASN A 130 8.05 11.56 11.89
CA ASN A 130 7.93 11.93 13.30
C ASN A 130 9.28 11.94 14.04
N LYS A 131 10.24 11.12 13.61
CA LYS A 131 11.58 11.03 14.22
C LYS A 131 12.49 12.19 13.83
N LEU A 132 12.22 12.84 12.69
CA LEU A 132 13.04 13.98 12.21
C LEU A 132 12.84 15.24 13.05
N LYS A 133 11.72 15.38 13.76
CA LYS A 133 11.40 16.51 14.68
C LYS A 133 11.44 17.92 14.05
N PHE A 134 11.46 18.04 12.70
CA PHE A 134 11.45 19.35 12.03
C PHE A 134 10.08 20.03 12.10
N TYR A 135 9.03 19.22 12.14
CA TYR A 135 7.65 19.65 12.17
C TYR A 135 6.89 18.96 13.31
N LYS A 136 5.99 19.71 13.94
CA LYS A 136 5.11 19.17 14.99
C LYS A 136 4.11 18.18 14.42
N ASN A 137 3.52 18.54 13.26
CA ASN A 137 2.55 17.72 12.56
C ASN A 137 2.99 17.48 11.12
N ASN A 138 2.73 16.29 10.61
CA ASN A 138 2.94 15.92 9.21
C ASN A 138 1.69 15.22 8.68
N PHE A 139 1.37 15.49 7.43
CA PHE A 139 0.24 14.87 6.74
C PHE A 139 0.67 14.40 5.36
N VAL A 140 0.32 13.15 5.02
CA VAL A 140 0.43 12.58 3.69
C VAL A 140 -0.99 12.16 3.28
N PRO A 141 -1.56 12.74 2.23
CA PRO A 141 -2.92 12.38 1.81
C PRO A 141 -2.98 10.93 1.31
N PRO A 142 -4.18 10.30 1.29
CA PRO A 142 -4.34 8.94 0.78
C PRO A 142 -4.05 8.80 -0.73
N TRP A 143 -4.04 9.90 -1.46
CA TRP A 143 -3.72 10.05 -2.88
C TRP A 143 -2.71 11.20 -3.06
N PRO A 144 -1.44 10.99 -2.69
CA PRO A 144 -0.48 12.08 -2.71
C PRO A 144 0.03 12.43 -4.13
N ASP A 145 -0.19 11.56 -5.13
CA ASP A 145 0.26 11.67 -6.51
C ASP A 145 -0.82 12.21 -7.47
N ASP A 146 -0.73 11.86 -8.75
CA ASP A 146 -1.64 12.30 -9.83
C ASP A 146 -3.12 12.03 -9.53
N LEU A 147 -3.44 10.98 -8.76
CA LEU A 147 -4.80 10.70 -8.35
C LEU A 147 -5.40 11.84 -7.52
N GLY A 148 -4.59 12.51 -6.71
CA GLY A 148 -5.01 13.64 -5.87
C GLY A 148 -5.20 14.95 -6.64
N VAL A 149 -4.69 15.06 -7.86
CA VAL A 149 -4.83 16.29 -8.67
C VAL A 149 -6.28 16.59 -8.98
N THR A 150 -7.09 15.57 -9.28
CA THR A 150 -8.53 15.73 -9.56
C THR A 150 -9.29 16.28 -8.36
N ILE A 151 -9.00 15.77 -7.17
CA ILE A 151 -9.59 16.24 -5.90
C ILE A 151 -9.11 17.65 -5.58
N GLY A 152 -7.81 17.91 -5.75
CA GLY A 152 -7.21 19.23 -5.53
C GLY A 152 -7.82 20.29 -6.45
N ALA A 153 -8.06 19.99 -7.72
CA ALA A 153 -8.70 20.88 -8.67
C ALA A 153 -10.14 21.22 -8.24
N ALA A 154 -10.91 20.20 -7.81
CA ALA A 154 -12.27 20.42 -7.33
C ALA A 154 -12.31 21.33 -6.09
N TYR A 155 -11.44 21.08 -5.11
CA TYR A 155 -11.33 21.94 -3.92
C TYR A 155 -10.83 23.35 -4.24
N PHE A 156 -9.92 23.49 -5.20
CA PHE A 156 -9.45 24.80 -5.62
C PHE A 156 -10.58 25.66 -6.18
N VAL A 157 -11.41 25.11 -7.08
CA VAL A 157 -12.56 25.82 -7.65
C VAL A 157 -13.61 26.13 -6.60
N ASP A 158 -13.92 25.18 -5.70
CA ASP A 158 -14.89 25.40 -4.63
C ASP A 158 -14.43 26.52 -3.70
N ASN A 159 -13.16 26.54 -3.29
CA ASN A 159 -12.59 27.59 -2.46
C ASN A 159 -12.65 28.98 -3.11
N GLN A 160 -12.40 29.08 -4.42
CA GLN A 160 -12.53 30.36 -5.13
C GLN A 160 -13.97 30.87 -5.15
N LYS A 161 -14.95 29.98 -5.41
CA LYS A 161 -16.38 30.35 -5.46
C LYS A 161 -16.93 30.71 -4.06
N THR A 162 -16.50 30.02 -3.02
CA THR A 162 -17.04 30.17 -1.65
C THR A 162 -16.27 31.15 -0.79
N LYS A 163 -15.26 31.84 -1.35
CA LYS A 163 -14.38 32.78 -0.61
C LYS A 163 -13.90 32.23 0.74
N HIS A 164 -13.47 30.97 0.74
CA HIS A 164 -12.99 30.23 1.93
C HIS A 164 -14.02 29.96 3.04
N ALA A 165 -15.31 30.23 2.82
CA ALA A 165 -16.36 30.04 3.84
C ALA A 165 -16.51 28.56 4.26
N ASN A 166 -16.07 27.60 3.44
CA ASN A 166 -16.30 26.17 3.63
C ASN A 166 -15.09 25.37 4.12
N LEU A 167 -13.94 25.97 4.43
CA LEU A 167 -12.75 25.23 4.92
C LEU A 167 -13.03 24.38 6.16
N LYS A 168 -14.00 24.78 7.00
CA LYS A 168 -14.43 23.99 8.17
C LYS A 168 -15.24 22.73 7.81
N LYS A 169 -15.77 22.64 6.58
CA LYS A 169 -16.63 21.54 6.12
C LYS A 169 -15.84 20.27 5.77
N TYR A 170 -14.57 20.39 5.43
CA TYR A 170 -13.72 19.29 4.96
C TYR A 170 -12.94 18.58 6.07
N LYS A 171 -13.51 18.45 7.24
CA LYS A 171 -12.79 17.90 8.42
C LYS A 171 -12.49 16.41 8.34
N LYS A 172 -13.18 15.64 7.50
CA LYS A 172 -13.02 14.16 7.42
C LYS A 172 -12.79 13.72 5.98
N ILE A 173 -11.63 13.10 5.74
CA ILE A 173 -11.34 12.49 4.45
C ILE A 173 -12.12 11.17 4.35
N ASN A 174 -12.99 11.08 3.35
CA ASN A 174 -13.63 9.84 2.95
C ASN A 174 -13.00 9.34 1.65
N VAL A 175 -12.41 8.15 1.69
CA VAL A 175 -11.81 7.50 0.50
C VAL A 175 -12.75 6.49 -0.15
N TYR A 176 -13.87 6.15 0.47
CA TYR A 176 -14.85 5.18 -0.03
C TYR A 176 -15.89 5.89 -0.90
N THR A 177 -15.47 6.36 -2.08
CA THR A 177 -16.28 7.18 -3.00
C THR A 177 -16.42 6.53 -4.39
N GLY A 178 -15.82 5.36 -4.59
CA GLY A 178 -15.97 4.61 -5.83
C GLY A 178 -17.29 3.84 -5.93
N PRO A 179 -17.46 2.98 -6.96
CA PRO A 179 -18.68 2.23 -7.21
C PRO A 179 -19.11 1.38 -6.01
N LYS A 180 -20.44 1.32 -5.82
CA LYS A 180 -21.14 0.46 -4.87
C LYS A 180 -22.17 -0.38 -5.63
N PHE A 181 -22.37 -1.61 -5.18
CA PHE A 181 -23.36 -2.53 -5.74
C PHE A 181 -24.30 -3.01 -4.63
N SER A 182 -25.57 -3.11 -4.96
CA SER A 182 -26.61 -3.66 -4.09
C SER A 182 -26.53 -5.19 -4.01
N ASP A 183 -27.16 -5.78 -3.01
CA ASP A 183 -27.23 -7.24 -2.90
C ASP A 183 -27.93 -7.87 -4.12
N ASN A 184 -28.92 -7.18 -4.76
CA ASN A 184 -29.58 -7.65 -5.98
C ASN A 184 -28.61 -7.67 -7.17
N GLU A 185 -27.81 -6.62 -7.39
CA GLU A 185 -26.82 -6.58 -8.48
C GLU A 185 -25.74 -7.68 -8.29
N ILE A 186 -25.34 -7.92 -7.05
CA ILE A 186 -24.42 -9.03 -6.71
C ILE A 186 -25.07 -10.38 -7.02
N LEU A 187 -26.34 -10.58 -6.62
CA LEU A 187 -27.09 -11.80 -6.89
C LEU A 187 -27.29 -12.05 -8.38
N ASP A 188 -27.58 -11.00 -9.15
CA ASP A 188 -27.74 -11.09 -10.59
C ASP A 188 -26.43 -11.51 -11.29
N ALA A 189 -25.28 -10.96 -10.83
CA ALA A 189 -23.99 -11.41 -11.31
C ALA A 189 -23.73 -12.90 -10.97
N LEU A 190 -24.04 -13.35 -9.76
CA LEU A 190 -23.89 -14.77 -9.36
C LEU A 190 -24.76 -15.69 -10.21
N LYS A 191 -26.03 -15.33 -10.45
CA LYS A 191 -26.97 -16.08 -11.30
C LYS A 191 -26.52 -16.09 -12.77
N LYS A 192 -26.05 -14.97 -13.32
CA LYS A 192 -25.53 -14.86 -14.68
C LYS A 192 -24.43 -15.89 -14.95
N TYR A 193 -23.52 -16.07 -13.99
CA TYR A 193 -22.43 -17.05 -14.08
C TYR A 193 -22.82 -18.45 -13.54
N LYS A 194 -24.09 -18.66 -13.18
CA LYS A 194 -24.65 -19.93 -12.67
C LYS A 194 -23.84 -20.48 -11.47
N LEU A 195 -23.38 -19.59 -10.60
CA LEU A 195 -22.55 -19.97 -9.46
C LEU A 195 -23.40 -20.48 -8.30
N LYS A 196 -22.92 -21.51 -7.60
CA LYS A 196 -23.47 -21.89 -6.29
C LYS A 196 -22.96 -20.87 -5.27
N TYR A 197 -23.84 -20.44 -4.40
CA TYR A 197 -23.55 -19.49 -3.33
C TYR A 197 -24.33 -19.81 -2.06
N LYS A 198 -23.78 -19.42 -0.93
CA LYS A 198 -24.44 -19.43 0.38
C LYS A 198 -24.81 -18.00 0.74
N LEU A 199 -26.08 -17.75 1.10
CA LEU A 199 -26.49 -16.53 1.77
C LEU A 199 -26.16 -16.66 3.26
N SER A 200 -25.30 -15.79 3.78
CA SER A 200 -24.89 -15.85 5.18
C SER A 200 -25.80 -15.00 6.08
N ASN A 201 -26.18 -15.55 7.22
CA ASN A 201 -26.89 -14.81 8.27
C ASN A 201 -25.95 -13.93 9.10
N ASN A 202 -24.65 -14.23 9.11
CA ASN A 202 -23.62 -13.42 9.76
C ASN A 202 -22.30 -13.50 8.99
N ILE A 203 -22.21 -12.70 7.94
CA ILE A 203 -21.08 -12.69 7.00
C ILE A 203 -19.73 -12.44 7.67
N PHE A 204 -19.71 -11.66 8.76
CA PHE A 204 -18.48 -11.34 9.48
C PHE A 204 -17.96 -12.55 10.25
N LYS A 205 -18.85 -13.28 10.93
CA LYS A 205 -18.51 -14.50 11.67
C LYS A 205 -18.06 -15.61 10.73
N ASP A 206 -18.84 -15.91 9.69
CA ASP A 206 -18.51 -16.95 8.71
C ASP A 206 -17.15 -16.67 8.06
N THR A 207 -16.93 -15.42 7.62
CA THR A 207 -15.65 -15.02 7.01
C THR A 207 -14.49 -15.10 7.98
N ALA A 208 -14.68 -14.69 9.24
CA ALA A 208 -13.65 -14.80 10.28
C ALA A 208 -13.25 -16.23 10.58
N GLU A 209 -14.20 -17.17 10.56
CA GLU A 209 -13.94 -18.61 10.72
C GLU A 209 -13.10 -19.17 9.58
N TYR A 210 -13.40 -18.82 8.31
CA TYR A 210 -12.56 -19.21 7.16
C TYR A 210 -11.15 -18.65 7.27
N LEU A 211 -11.01 -17.36 7.59
CA LEU A 211 -9.70 -16.74 7.78
C LEU A 211 -8.91 -17.43 8.91
N ALA A 212 -9.55 -17.74 10.03
CA ALA A 212 -8.91 -18.43 11.17
C ALA A 212 -8.41 -19.85 10.83
N GLN A 213 -9.00 -20.48 9.80
CA GLN A 213 -8.59 -21.75 9.20
C GLN A 213 -7.52 -21.58 8.11
N ASN A 214 -6.86 -20.41 8.01
CA ASN A 214 -5.86 -20.07 6.99
C ASN A 214 -6.37 -20.04 5.54
N LYS A 215 -7.68 -19.87 5.33
CA LYS A 215 -8.26 -19.71 4.00
C LYS A 215 -8.03 -18.32 3.45
N LEU A 216 -7.85 -18.19 2.13
CA LEU A 216 -7.73 -16.92 1.42
C LEU A 216 -9.10 -16.44 0.97
N VAL A 217 -9.48 -15.23 1.36
CA VAL A 217 -10.78 -14.65 1.07
C VAL A 217 -10.67 -13.43 0.18
N GLY A 218 -11.36 -13.45 -0.97
CA GLY A 218 -11.68 -12.24 -1.73
C GLY A 218 -12.86 -11.54 -1.06
N TRP A 219 -12.66 -10.30 -0.61
CA TRP A 219 -13.62 -9.50 0.14
C TRP A 219 -14.07 -8.30 -0.66
N PHE A 220 -15.36 -8.26 -1.05
CA PHE A 220 -15.98 -7.26 -1.88
C PHE A 220 -17.20 -6.67 -1.17
N GLN A 221 -17.08 -5.43 -0.68
CA GLN A 221 -18.10 -4.77 0.14
C GLN A 221 -18.28 -3.30 -0.26
N ASP A 222 -19.45 -2.75 -0.01
CA ASP A 222 -19.78 -1.33 -0.09
C ASP A 222 -19.09 -0.54 -1.23
N ASN A 223 -18.83 0.76 -1.02
CA ASN A 223 -18.16 1.62 -1.99
C ASN A 223 -16.69 1.25 -2.13
N MET A 224 -16.20 1.15 -3.37
CA MET A 224 -14.79 0.97 -3.66
C MET A 224 -13.95 2.14 -3.11
N GLU A 225 -12.73 1.83 -2.70
CA GLU A 225 -11.75 2.83 -2.28
C GLU A 225 -11.23 3.63 -3.48
N PHE A 226 -11.28 4.96 -3.39
CA PHE A 226 -10.62 5.85 -4.36
C PHE A 226 -9.19 6.14 -3.91
N THR A 227 -8.34 5.10 -3.94
CA THR A 227 -6.91 5.17 -3.59
C THR A 227 -6.12 4.11 -4.34
N HIS A 228 -4.77 4.17 -4.23
CA HIS A 228 -3.89 3.12 -4.76
C HIS A 228 -3.86 1.85 -3.90
N ARG A 229 -4.55 1.84 -2.77
CA ARG A 229 -4.53 0.76 -1.79
C ARG A 229 -5.92 0.22 -1.56
N ALA A 230 -6.05 -1.08 -1.41
CA ALA A 230 -7.26 -1.65 -0.86
C ALA A 230 -7.30 -1.40 0.65
N LEU A 231 -8.41 -0.86 1.11
CA LEU A 231 -8.61 -0.45 2.51
C LEU A 231 -9.79 -1.18 3.16
N GLY A 232 -10.14 -2.37 2.67
CA GLY A 232 -11.13 -3.24 3.28
C GLY A 232 -12.45 -3.34 2.54
N ASN A 233 -12.58 -2.79 1.31
CA ASN A 233 -13.79 -2.95 0.48
C ASN A 233 -13.54 -3.71 -0.83
N ARG A 234 -12.31 -3.67 -1.36
CA ARG A 234 -11.86 -4.47 -2.51
C ARG A 234 -10.54 -5.15 -2.15
N SER A 235 -10.60 -6.09 -1.23
CA SER A 235 -9.45 -6.65 -0.56
C SER A 235 -9.32 -8.17 -0.73
N ILE A 236 -8.10 -8.67 -0.72
CA ILE A 236 -7.79 -10.06 -0.42
C ILE A 236 -7.32 -10.09 1.03
N LEU A 237 -7.95 -10.92 1.81
CA LEU A 237 -7.75 -11.06 3.25
C LEU A 237 -7.17 -12.44 3.58
N ALA A 238 -6.34 -12.49 4.63
CA ALA A 238 -5.77 -13.72 5.15
C ALA A 238 -5.35 -13.58 6.63
N ASP A 239 -5.06 -14.72 7.25
CA ASP A 239 -4.54 -14.79 8.60
C ASP A 239 -3.06 -14.37 8.67
N PRO A 240 -2.69 -13.37 9.48
CA PRO A 240 -1.31 -12.91 9.60
C PRO A 240 -0.40 -13.80 10.46
N ARG A 241 -0.94 -14.82 11.15
CA ARG A 241 -0.19 -15.68 12.08
C ARG A 241 0.82 -16.57 11.37
N SER A 242 0.47 -17.08 10.18
CA SER A 242 1.34 -17.94 9.39
C SER A 242 2.41 -17.14 8.64
N LYS A 243 3.68 -17.58 8.72
CA LYS A 243 4.78 -17.05 7.89
C LYS A 243 4.60 -17.43 6.42
N GLU A 244 4.05 -18.60 6.16
CA GLU A 244 3.86 -19.14 4.80
C GLU A 244 2.80 -18.38 4.01
N ILE A 245 1.90 -17.65 4.68
CA ILE A 245 0.84 -16.89 4.02
C ILE A 245 1.38 -15.90 2.99
N LYS A 246 2.55 -15.30 3.26
CA LYS A 246 3.24 -14.39 2.35
C LYS A 246 3.61 -15.10 1.05
N LYS A 247 4.19 -16.29 1.14
CA LYS A 247 4.54 -17.11 -0.02
C LYS A 247 3.30 -17.57 -0.78
N ILE A 248 2.28 -18.05 -0.06
CA ILE A 248 1.03 -18.53 -0.65
C ILE A 248 0.36 -17.42 -1.46
N ILE A 249 0.14 -16.23 -0.89
CA ILE A 249 -0.52 -15.14 -1.63
C ILE A 249 0.35 -14.69 -2.83
N ASN A 250 1.68 -14.60 -2.68
CA ASN A 250 2.55 -14.18 -3.77
C ASN A 250 2.58 -15.21 -4.93
N SER A 251 2.57 -16.52 -4.64
CA SER A 251 2.59 -17.56 -5.66
C SER A 251 1.20 -17.86 -6.24
N ALA A 252 0.18 -18.02 -5.39
CA ALA A 252 -1.14 -18.51 -5.80
C ALA A 252 -2.09 -17.40 -6.32
N VAL A 253 -1.84 -16.14 -5.95
CA VAL A 253 -2.75 -15.03 -6.29
C VAL A 253 -2.02 -13.92 -7.03
N LYS A 254 -0.87 -13.48 -6.53
CA LYS A 254 -0.17 -12.31 -7.08
C LYS A 254 0.84 -12.65 -8.17
N TYR A 255 1.25 -13.91 -8.34
CA TYR A 255 2.22 -14.37 -9.33
C TYR A 255 3.45 -13.45 -9.40
N ARG A 256 4.06 -13.17 -8.22
CA ARG A 256 5.18 -12.25 -8.07
C ARG A 256 6.21 -12.78 -7.08
N GLU A 257 7.29 -12.06 -6.89
CA GLU A 257 8.41 -12.45 -6.04
C GLU A 257 7.98 -12.62 -4.56
N ASP A 258 8.43 -13.70 -3.91
CA ASP A 258 8.04 -14.10 -2.55
C ASP A 258 8.45 -13.10 -1.47
N PHE A 259 9.45 -12.25 -1.72
CA PHE A 259 9.91 -11.26 -0.76
C PHE A 259 8.96 -10.07 -0.60
N ARG A 260 8.03 -9.84 -1.56
CA ARG A 260 7.11 -8.69 -1.47
C ARG A 260 6.19 -8.80 -0.27
N PRO A 261 6.08 -7.73 0.55
CA PRO A 261 5.30 -7.75 1.76
C PRO A 261 3.82 -7.56 1.52
N PHE A 262 3.07 -7.86 2.59
CA PHE A 262 1.66 -7.52 2.71
C PHE A 262 1.43 -6.60 3.90
N ALA A 263 0.39 -5.78 3.81
CA ALA A 263 0.03 -4.81 4.82
C ALA A 263 -0.90 -5.42 5.87
N PRO A 264 -0.73 -5.11 7.17
CA PRO A 264 -1.72 -5.38 8.19
C PRO A 264 -2.84 -4.34 8.17
N ALA A 265 -4.09 -4.81 8.34
CA ALA A 265 -5.20 -4.01 8.83
C ALA A 265 -5.43 -4.38 10.31
N VAL A 266 -5.50 -3.41 11.19
CA VAL A 266 -5.55 -3.59 12.65
C VAL A 266 -6.71 -2.80 13.25
N LEU A 267 -7.39 -3.36 14.24
CA LEU A 267 -8.35 -2.60 15.05
C LEU A 267 -7.63 -1.41 15.70
N ASP A 268 -8.20 -0.23 15.56
CA ASP A 268 -7.61 1.03 15.93
C ASP A 268 -7.15 1.08 17.40
N GLU A 269 -7.96 0.58 18.32
CA GLU A 269 -7.70 0.52 19.75
C GLU A 269 -6.54 -0.41 20.15
N PHE A 270 -6.09 -1.28 19.23
CA PHE A 270 -4.93 -2.16 19.44
C PHE A 270 -3.67 -1.67 18.72
N ALA A 271 -3.78 -0.71 17.81
CA ALA A 271 -2.68 -0.31 16.93
C ALA A 271 -1.43 0.10 17.71
N TYR A 272 -1.53 0.97 18.70
CA TYR A 272 -0.40 1.44 19.52
C TYR A 272 0.21 0.35 20.43
N LYS A 273 -0.54 -0.74 20.72
CA LYS A 273 -0.04 -1.88 21.47
C LYS A 273 0.80 -2.82 20.62
N ILE A 274 0.55 -2.83 19.31
CA ILE A 274 1.17 -3.72 18.32
C ILE A 274 2.31 -3.02 17.58
N PHE A 275 2.12 -1.75 17.26
CA PHE A 275 3.05 -0.95 16.48
C PHE A 275 3.61 0.21 17.32
N ASP A 276 4.82 0.64 16.97
CA ASP A 276 5.48 1.77 17.61
C ASP A 276 4.95 3.10 17.06
N ILE A 277 3.74 3.44 17.47
CA ILE A 277 3.02 4.66 17.14
C ILE A 277 2.44 5.28 18.41
N LYS A 278 2.04 6.55 18.34
CA LYS A 278 1.30 7.22 19.43
C LYS A 278 -0.10 6.61 19.56
N LYS A 279 -0.67 6.65 20.79
CA LYS A 279 -1.99 6.07 21.08
C LYS A 279 -3.10 6.61 20.16
N ASP A 280 -3.03 7.89 19.80
CA ASP A 280 -4.06 8.57 18.99
C ASP A 280 -3.63 8.75 17.52
N GLU A 281 -2.51 8.14 17.11
CA GLU A 281 -2.05 8.23 15.72
C GLU A 281 -2.86 7.30 14.82
N LYS A 282 -3.53 7.90 13.82
CA LYS A 282 -4.32 7.20 12.81
C LYS A 282 -3.48 6.94 11.57
N LEU A 283 -3.52 5.71 11.08
CA LEU A 283 -2.84 5.24 9.87
C LEU A 283 -3.83 4.62 8.88
N ASP A 284 -4.99 5.25 8.70
CA ASP A 284 -6.16 4.68 8.01
C ASP A 284 -5.92 4.34 6.53
N PHE A 285 -4.86 4.89 5.93
CA PHE A 285 -4.64 4.83 4.48
C PHE A 285 -3.32 4.17 4.06
N MET A 286 -2.65 3.42 4.93
CA MET A 286 -1.39 2.72 4.64
C MET A 286 -0.24 3.63 4.16
N GLN A 287 -0.17 4.88 4.63
CA GLN A 287 0.86 5.84 4.19
C GLN A 287 2.20 5.67 4.87
N LYS A 288 2.27 4.98 6.02
CA LYS A 288 3.48 4.85 6.85
C LYS A 288 3.83 3.40 7.12
N ALA A 289 5.11 3.08 7.00
CA ALA A 289 5.69 1.86 7.55
C ALA A 289 6.25 2.16 8.94
N VAL A 290 5.81 1.43 9.95
CA VAL A 290 6.14 1.64 11.36
C VAL A 290 6.65 0.35 11.99
N ILE A 291 7.45 0.46 13.05
CA ILE A 291 8.05 -0.70 13.72
C ILE A 291 6.96 -1.56 14.38
N VAL A 292 7.02 -2.86 14.15
CA VAL A 292 6.24 -3.86 14.89
C VAL A 292 6.94 -4.11 16.25
N ARG A 293 6.21 -3.99 17.36
CA ARG A 293 6.74 -4.21 18.69
C ARG A 293 7.23 -5.66 18.85
N LYS A 294 8.31 -5.86 19.58
CA LYS A 294 9.06 -7.14 19.65
C LYS A 294 8.15 -8.33 19.98
N GLU A 295 7.24 -8.16 20.93
CA GLU A 295 6.31 -9.19 21.42
C GLU A 295 5.24 -9.60 20.37
N TRP A 296 5.03 -8.80 19.33
CA TRP A 296 4.08 -9.06 18.27
C TRP A 296 4.70 -9.63 16.99
N ARG A 297 5.99 -9.47 16.76
CA ARG A 297 6.67 -9.91 15.52
C ARG A 297 6.47 -11.39 15.22
N LYS A 298 6.45 -12.23 16.25
CA LYS A 298 6.20 -13.68 16.10
C LYS A 298 4.72 -14.02 15.92
N LYS A 299 3.81 -13.17 16.43
CA LYS A 299 2.36 -13.40 16.36
C LYS A 299 1.76 -13.02 15.01
N ILE A 300 2.34 -12.05 14.30
CA ILE A 300 1.87 -11.52 13.00
C ILE A 300 2.98 -11.60 11.94
N LYS A 301 3.62 -12.76 11.81
CA LYS A 301 4.75 -12.99 10.91
C LYS A 301 4.43 -12.70 9.45
N GLY A 302 3.19 -12.97 9.01
CA GLY A 302 2.71 -12.79 7.64
C GLY A 302 2.72 -11.34 7.16
N VAL A 303 2.72 -10.36 8.09
CA VAL A 303 2.70 -8.92 7.78
C VAL A 303 3.88 -8.15 8.37
N THR A 304 4.79 -8.84 9.08
CA THR A 304 6.04 -8.24 9.57
C THR A 304 7.10 -8.32 8.49
N HIS A 305 7.65 -7.17 8.10
CA HIS A 305 8.72 -7.07 7.11
C HIS A 305 10.06 -7.55 7.67
N SER A 306 11.04 -7.75 6.80
CA SER A 306 12.39 -8.20 7.19
C SER A 306 13.12 -7.24 8.12
N ASP A 307 12.84 -5.94 8.01
CA ASP A 307 13.35 -4.87 8.88
C ASP A 307 12.50 -4.64 10.15
N ASN A 308 11.57 -5.56 10.44
CA ASN A 308 10.61 -5.48 11.55
C ASN A 308 9.62 -4.31 11.46
N THR A 309 9.42 -3.71 10.31
CA THR A 309 8.34 -2.75 10.07
C THR A 309 7.09 -3.41 9.52
N ALA A 310 6.00 -2.66 9.43
CA ALA A 310 4.79 -3.00 8.69
C ALA A 310 4.12 -1.72 8.18
N ARG A 311 3.51 -1.78 6.98
CA ARG A 311 2.74 -0.68 6.40
C ARG A 311 1.28 -0.78 6.86
N VAL A 312 0.99 -0.15 7.99
CA VAL A 312 -0.23 -0.34 8.77
C VAL A 312 -1.42 0.41 8.20
N GLN A 313 -2.59 -0.26 8.25
CA GLN A 313 -3.91 0.37 8.20
C GLN A 313 -4.57 0.26 9.56
N THR A 314 -4.92 1.37 10.20
CA THR A 314 -5.84 1.39 11.35
C THR A 314 -7.28 1.35 10.84
N VAL A 315 -8.14 0.58 11.52
CA VAL A 315 -9.55 0.41 11.16
C VAL A 315 -10.40 0.65 12.41
N SER A 316 -11.28 1.64 12.34
CA SER A 316 -12.28 1.94 13.35
C SER A 316 -13.68 1.73 12.80
N ASP A 317 -14.68 1.57 13.67
CA ASP A 317 -16.08 1.49 13.27
C ASP A 317 -16.53 2.73 12.48
N GLN A 318 -15.96 3.89 12.78
CA GLN A 318 -16.26 5.13 12.08
C GLN A 318 -15.61 5.24 10.70
N SER A 319 -14.45 4.59 10.47
CA SER A 319 -13.75 4.65 9.19
C SER A 319 -14.27 3.61 8.20
N ASN A 320 -14.50 2.37 8.65
CA ASN A 320 -15.05 1.28 7.86
C ASN A 320 -15.71 0.24 8.80
N SER A 321 -17.00 0.41 9.07
CA SER A 321 -17.74 -0.40 10.05
C SER A 321 -17.75 -1.90 9.71
N LYS A 322 -17.97 -2.28 8.44
CA LYS A 322 -17.99 -3.69 8.04
C LYS A 322 -16.63 -4.37 8.23
N PHE A 323 -15.57 -3.67 7.83
CA PHE A 323 -14.22 -4.21 7.96
C PHE A 323 -13.77 -4.27 9.43
N TYR A 324 -14.14 -3.27 10.23
CA TYR A 324 -13.96 -3.28 11.68
C TYR A 324 -14.65 -4.50 12.34
N ARG A 325 -15.92 -4.75 11.98
CA ARG A 325 -16.68 -5.89 12.50
C ARG A 325 -16.04 -7.23 12.12
N LEU A 326 -15.57 -7.36 10.87
CA LEU A 326 -14.87 -8.58 10.43
C LEU A 326 -13.60 -8.82 11.26
N ILE A 327 -12.74 -7.80 11.44
CA ILE A 327 -11.51 -7.93 12.23
C ILE A 327 -11.87 -8.24 13.70
N SER A 328 -12.97 -7.67 14.22
CA SER A 328 -13.45 -7.93 15.58
C SER A 328 -13.90 -9.38 15.77
N GLU A 329 -14.63 -9.97 14.81
CA GLU A 329 -14.98 -11.39 14.85
C GLU A 329 -13.74 -12.29 14.76
N PHE A 330 -12.79 -11.97 13.88
CA PHE A 330 -11.52 -12.67 13.80
C PHE A 330 -10.71 -12.58 15.11
N TYR A 331 -10.72 -11.42 15.77
CA TYR A 331 -10.09 -11.23 17.09
C TYR A 331 -10.76 -12.08 18.18
N LYS A 332 -12.07 -12.21 18.17
CA LYS A 332 -12.78 -13.08 19.12
C LYS A 332 -12.30 -14.54 19.06
N ILE A 333 -12.05 -15.04 17.84
CA ILE A 333 -11.61 -16.42 17.59
C ILE A 333 -10.11 -16.58 17.91
N THR A 334 -9.28 -15.67 17.40
CA THR A 334 -7.82 -15.89 17.33
C THR A 334 -7.02 -15.14 18.39
N LYS A 335 -7.63 -14.16 19.07
CA LYS A 335 -6.98 -13.15 19.93
C LYS A 335 -5.93 -12.32 19.22
N ILE A 336 -5.99 -12.25 17.87
CA ILE A 336 -5.13 -11.41 17.02
C ILE A 336 -6.02 -10.35 16.35
N PRO A 337 -5.94 -9.06 16.71
CA PRO A 337 -6.78 -7.99 16.16
C PRO A 337 -6.23 -7.44 14.84
N VAL A 338 -5.69 -8.32 13.98
CA VAL A 338 -4.98 -7.98 12.75
C VAL A 338 -5.34 -8.96 11.65
N LEU A 339 -5.59 -8.46 10.44
CA LEU A 339 -5.68 -9.26 9.20
C LEU A 339 -4.60 -8.83 8.21
N VAL A 340 -4.18 -9.76 7.34
CA VAL A 340 -3.49 -9.40 6.09
C VAL A 340 -4.49 -8.69 5.20
N ASN A 341 -4.13 -7.52 4.67
CA ASN A 341 -4.93 -6.79 3.69
C ASN A 341 -4.10 -6.45 2.46
N THR A 342 -4.50 -6.94 1.29
CA THR A 342 -3.92 -6.59 0.00
C THR A 342 -5.00 -6.35 -1.04
N SER A 343 -4.66 -5.67 -2.14
CA SER A 343 -5.62 -5.33 -3.19
C SER A 343 -6.23 -6.57 -3.84
N PHE A 344 -7.53 -6.51 -4.13
CA PHE A 344 -8.23 -7.58 -4.84
C PHE A 344 -7.99 -7.43 -6.35
N ASN A 345 -6.88 -8.01 -6.82
CA ASN A 345 -6.47 -8.06 -8.23
C ASN A 345 -5.36 -9.10 -8.43
N LEU A 346 -5.11 -9.46 -9.67
CA LEU A 346 -3.90 -10.19 -10.07
C LEU A 346 -2.75 -9.21 -10.36
N ASN A 347 -1.54 -9.76 -10.53
CA ASN A 347 -0.37 -8.95 -10.89
C ASN A 347 -0.57 -8.25 -12.25
N GLY A 348 -0.35 -6.94 -12.28
CA GLY A 348 -0.49 -6.11 -13.47
C GLY A 348 -1.94 -5.74 -13.86
N GLN A 349 -2.93 -6.19 -13.11
CA GLN A 349 -4.32 -5.81 -13.30
C GLN A 349 -4.72 -4.67 -12.33
N PRO A 350 -5.75 -3.86 -12.66
CA PRO A 350 -6.37 -2.94 -11.71
C PRO A 350 -7.09 -3.72 -10.58
N ILE A 351 -7.45 -3.02 -9.51
CA ILE A 351 -8.30 -3.57 -8.46
C ILE A 351 -9.68 -3.83 -9.06
N VAL A 352 -10.32 -4.95 -8.70
CA VAL A 352 -11.67 -5.29 -9.16
C VAL A 352 -12.65 -4.16 -8.86
N THR A 353 -13.45 -3.80 -9.85
CA THR A 353 -14.38 -2.67 -9.74
C THR A 353 -15.79 -3.14 -9.44
N ASP A 354 -16.28 -4.17 -10.14
CA ASP A 354 -17.63 -4.69 -10.10
C ASP A 354 -17.68 -6.18 -9.70
N PRO A 355 -18.87 -6.75 -9.45
CA PRO A 355 -19.01 -8.15 -9.07
C PRO A 355 -18.48 -9.13 -10.13
N GLU A 356 -18.59 -8.81 -11.42
CA GLU A 356 -18.10 -9.69 -12.49
C GLU A 356 -16.56 -9.76 -12.49
N ASP A 357 -15.89 -8.62 -12.29
CA ASP A 357 -14.44 -8.58 -12.14
C ASP A 357 -13.97 -9.40 -10.92
N ALA A 358 -14.71 -9.30 -9.82
CA ALA A 358 -14.43 -10.08 -8.62
C ALA A 358 -14.57 -11.59 -8.87
N ILE A 359 -15.63 -12.02 -9.54
CA ILE A 359 -15.87 -13.42 -9.94
C ILE A 359 -14.75 -13.91 -10.85
N LYS A 360 -14.43 -13.18 -11.93
CA LYS A 360 -13.34 -13.52 -12.86
C LYS A 360 -12.01 -13.68 -12.14
N THR A 361 -11.68 -12.71 -11.28
CA THR A 361 -10.43 -12.76 -10.50
C THR A 361 -10.40 -13.94 -9.54
N PHE A 362 -11.51 -14.24 -8.87
CA PHE A 362 -11.65 -15.37 -7.95
C PHE A 362 -11.34 -16.71 -8.64
N TYR A 363 -11.96 -16.97 -9.79
CA TYR A 363 -11.78 -18.24 -10.50
C TYR A 363 -10.43 -18.38 -11.21
N THR A 364 -9.70 -17.29 -11.42
CA THR A 364 -8.40 -17.30 -12.11
C THR A 364 -7.20 -17.36 -11.17
N CYS A 365 -7.40 -17.45 -9.85
CA CYS A 365 -6.31 -17.49 -8.87
C CYS A 365 -6.62 -18.42 -7.69
N GLY A 366 -5.66 -18.59 -6.78
CA GLY A 366 -5.74 -19.50 -5.63
C GLY A 366 -6.50 -18.97 -4.41
N LEU A 367 -7.57 -18.16 -4.60
CA LEU A 367 -8.48 -17.83 -3.50
C LEU A 367 -9.38 -19.00 -3.17
N ASP A 368 -9.68 -19.23 -1.87
CA ASP A 368 -10.57 -20.29 -1.40
C ASP A 368 -12.03 -19.84 -1.44
N TYR A 369 -12.30 -18.61 -0.97
CA TYR A 369 -13.65 -18.04 -0.88
C TYR A 369 -13.70 -16.66 -1.54
N LEU A 370 -14.87 -16.35 -2.11
CA LEU A 370 -15.27 -15.02 -2.54
C LEU A 370 -16.48 -14.58 -1.72
N VAL A 371 -16.34 -13.47 -1.00
CA VAL A 371 -17.39 -12.85 -0.20
C VAL A 371 -17.79 -11.53 -0.83
N MET A 372 -19.04 -11.44 -1.34
CA MET A 372 -19.60 -10.23 -1.95
C MET A 372 -20.94 -9.90 -1.26
N GLY A 373 -21.02 -8.73 -0.61
CA GLY A 373 -22.17 -8.41 0.25
C GLY A 373 -22.37 -9.49 1.32
N ASN A 374 -23.54 -10.13 1.33
CA ASN A 374 -23.86 -11.22 2.22
C ASN A 374 -23.72 -12.62 1.57
N TYR A 375 -23.21 -12.70 0.34
CA TYR A 375 -23.05 -13.96 -0.40
C TYR A 375 -21.63 -14.51 -0.30
N ILE A 376 -21.52 -15.82 -0.14
CA ILE A 376 -20.25 -16.56 -0.09
C ILE A 376 -20.22 -17.56 -1.24
N VAL A 377 -19.15 -17.54 -2.02
CA VAL A 377 -18.85 -18.51 -3.09
C VAL A 377 -17.60 -19.28 -2.70
N SER A 378 -17.64 -20.61 -2.84
CA SER A 378 -16.51 -21.52 -2.63
C SER A 378 -16.20 -22.24 -3.94
N LYS A 379 -14.92 -22.60 -4.15
CA LYS A 379 -14.53 -23.47 -5.27
C LYS A 379 -14.79 -24.94 -4.96
N ASP A 380 -14.76 -25.32 -3.68
CA ASP A 380 -14.92 -26.71 -3.24
C ASP A 380 -16.37 -27.22 -3.36
N GLU A 381 -17.35 -26.32 -3.54
CA GLU A 381 -18.77 -26.64 -3.69
C GLU A 381 -19.22 -26.75 -5.16
N MET A 382 -18.29 -26.95 -6.09
CA MET A 382 -18.60 -27.19 -7.50
C MET A 382 -18.90 -28.66 -7.83
N ILE A 383 -19.23 -29.44 -6.82
CA ILE A 383 -19.62 -30.86 -7.01
C ILE A 383 -21.11 -31.01 -6.77
#